data_31493578b4b1645e31f85e62c537c14b
#
_entry.id   31493578b4b1645e31f85e62c537c14b
#
_cell.length_a   1.000
_cell.length_b   1.000
_cell.length_c   1.000
_cell.angle_alpha   90.00
_cell.angle_beta   90.00
_cell.angle_gamma   90.00
#
_symmetry.space_group_name_H-M   'P 1'
#
loop_
_entity.id
_entity.type
_entity.pdbx_description
1 polymer ?
#
loop_
_entity_poly.entity_id
_entity_poly.type
_entity_poly.pdbx_seq_one_letter_code
_entity_poly.pdbx_strand_id
1 'polypeptide(L)'
;AVISNDTSIGIRRFLEHHQLSSRIASIWSADDNPRKPDPKAIDQLCERLGISSRRCALVGDAETDLQMAIDADIGCVIGYTGGWSLPPDLPSAEHLLDHWSDLELDSDT
;
A
#
# COMPACT_ATOMS: atom_id res chain seq x y z
N ALA A 1 -2.16 2.70 -6.45
CA ALA A 1 -2.36 1.25 -6.58
C ALA A 1 -2.77 0.64 -5.24
N VAL A 2 -3.37 -0.53 -5.28
CA VAL A 2 -3.77 -1.27 -4.09
C VAL A 2 -3.09 -2.64 -4.10
N ILE A 3 -2.53 -3.04 -2.96
CA ILE A 3 -2.03 -4.40 -2.73
C ILE A 3 -2.75 -4.97 -1.51
N SER A 4 -3.40 -6.11 -1.67
CA SER A 4 -4.25 -6.70 -0.63
C SER A 4 -4.32 -8.21 -0.81
N ASN A 5 -4.52 -8.95 0.29
CA ASN A 5 -4.79 -10.39 0.24
C ASN A 5 -6.28 -10.72 0.10
N ASP A 6 -7.11 -9.75 -0.20
CA ASP A 6 -8.47 -9.99 -0.65
C ASP A 6 -8.46 -10.46 -2.11
N THR A 7 -9.57 -11.07 -2.56
CA THR A 7 -9.72 -11.47 -3.96
C THR A 7 -9.80 -10.26 -4.88
N SER A 8 -9.46 -10.43 -6.15
CA SER A 8 -9.56 -9.33 -7.12
C SER A 8 -10.99 -8.84 -7.25
N ILE A 9 -11.98 -9.74 -7.19
CA ILE A 9 -13.40 -9.37 -7.22
C ILE A 9 -13.75 -8.53 -5.98
N GLY A 10 -13.31 -8.95 -4.79
CA GLY A 10 -13.56 -8.21 -3.55
C GLY A 10 -12.99 -6.81 -3.58
N ILE A 11 -11.75 -6.66 -4.05
CA ILE A 11 -11.10 -5.35 -4.18
C ILE A 11 -11.87 -4.47 -5.17
N ARG A 12 -12.23 -5.00 -6.34
CA ARG A 12 -12.95 -4.23 -7.36
C ARG A 12 -14.32 -3.77 -6.87
N ARG A 13 -15.06 -4.63 -6.18
CA ARG A 13 -16.37 -4.28 -5.60
C ARG A 13 -16.23 -3.18 -4.55
N PHE A 14 -15.21 -3.25 -3.71
CA PHE A 14 -14.93 -2.21 -2.73
C PHE A 14 -14.66 -0.87 -3.41
N LEU A 15 -13.79 -0.86 -4.43
CA LEU A 15 -13.43 0.36 -5.15
C LEU A 15 -14.64 0.95 -5.89
N GLU A 16 -15.47 0.12 -6.50
CA GLU A 16 -16.70 0.56 -7.17
C GLU A 16 -17.69 1.16 -6.18
N HIS A 17 -17.89 0.49 -5.04
CA HIS A 17 -18.80 0.96 -4.00
C HIS A 17 -18.42 2.34 -3.47
N HIS A 18 -17.13 2.61 -3.34
CA HIS A 18 -16.60 3.88 -2.86
C HIS A 18 -16.25 4.85 -3.98
N GLN A 19 -16.59 4.54 -5.22
CA GLN A 19 -16.35 5.39 -6.39
C GLN A 19 -14.85 5.73 -6.58
N LEU A 20 -13.98 4.76 -6.31
CA LEU A 20 -12.54 4.93 -6.38
C LEU A 20 -11.89 4.24 -7.59
N SER A 21 -12.66 3.45 -8.36
CA SER A 21 -12.10 2.61 -9.43
C SER A 21 -11.28 3.41 -10.45
N SER A 22 -11.74 4.59 -10.82
CA SER A 22 -11.03 5.44 -11.80
C SER A 22 -9.76 6.08 -11.26
N ARG A 23 -9.56 6.05 -9.94
CA ARG A 23 -8.40 6.63 -9.28
C ARG A 23 -7.30 5.63 -8.97
N ILE A 24 -7.56 4.34 -9.22
CA ILE A 24 -6.62 3.26 -8.92
C ILE A 24 -6.07 2.70 -10.24
N ALA A 25 -4.78 2.86 -10.44
CA ALA A 25 -4.11 2.47 -11.68
C ALA A 25 -3.94 0.95 -11.80
N SER A 26 -3.73 0.25 -10.69
CA SER A 26 -3.54 -1.20 -10.69
C SER A 26 -3.85 -1.78 -9.33
N ILE A 27 -4.20 -3.07 -9.31
CA ILE A 27 -4.40 -3.83 -8.08
C ILE A 27 -3.52 -5.08 -8.11
N TRP A 28 -3.07 -5.50 -6.93
CA TRP A 28 -2.41 -6.79 -6.71
C TRP A 28 -3.18 -7.51 -5.62
N SER A 29 -3.76 -8.64 -5.94
CA SER A 29 -4.72 -9.34 -5.10
C SER A 29 -4.22 -10.70 -4.62
N ALA A 30 -5.03 -11.40 -3.85
CA ALA A 30 -4.76 -12.79 -3.48
C ALA A 30 -4.78 -13.74 -4.68
N ASP A 31 -5.37 -13.33 -5.82
CA ASP A 31 -5.36 -14.11 -7.05
C ASP A 31 -4.06 -13.97 -7.83
N ASP A 32 -3.22 -13.01 -7.48
CA ASP A 32 -1.91 -12.81 -8.07
C ASP A 32 -0.84 -13.65 -7.35
N ASN A 33 0.29 -13.85 -7.99
CA ASN A 33 1.38 -14.63 -7.44
C ASN A 33 2.72 -13.92 -7.71
N PRO A 34 3.53 -13.66 -6.68
CA PRO A 34 3.31 -13.99 -5.28
C PRO A 34 2.35 -13.04 -4.60
N ARG A 35 1.75 -13.49 -3.49
CA ARG A 35 0.89 -12.65 -2.66
C ARG A 35 1.71 -11.92 -1.59
N LYS A 36 1.16 -10.82 -1.07
CA LYS A 36 1.79 -10.21 0.10
C LYS A 36 1.75 -11.20 1.29
N PRO A 37 2.75 -11.20 2.16
CA PRO A 37 3.79 -10.18 2.34
C PRO A 37 5.09 -10.43 1.56
N ASP A 38 5.07 -11.19 0.48
CA ASP A 38 6.26 -11.41 -0.33
C ASP A 38 6.66 -10.09 -1.03
N PRO A 39 7.91 -9.59 -0.84
CA PRO A 39 8.34 -8.34 -1.45
C PRO A 39 8.31 -8.36 -2.99
N LYS A 40 8.39 -9.55 -3.58
CA LYS A 40 8.27 -9.69 -5.04
C LYS A 40 6.90 -9.24 -5.56
N ALA A 41 5.86 -9.27 -4.73
CA ALA A 41 4.56 -8.73 -5.11
C ALA A 41 4.65 -7.22 -5.40
N ILE A 42 5.38 -6.49 -4.57
CA ILE A 42 5.64 -5.05 -4.81
C ILE A 42 6.47 -4.85 -6.07
N ASP A 43 7.54 -5.64 -6.24
CA ASP A 43 8.42 -5.53 -7.42
C ASP A 43 7.62 -5.69 -8.71
N GLN A 44 6.75 -6.69 -8.77
CA GLN A 44 5.94 -6.95 -9.95
C GLN A 44 4.86 -5.89 -10.16
N LEU A 45 4.27 -5.38 -9.07
CA LEU A 45 3.31 -4.29 -9.17
C LEU A 45 3.97 -3.01 -9.69
N CYS A 46 5.15 -2.68 -9.20
CA CYS A 46 5.93 -1.54 -9.68
C CYS A 46 6.32 -1.70 -11.15
N GLU A 47 6.69 -2.90 -11.58
CA GLU A 47 6.97 -3.19 -12.97
C GLU A 47 5.74 -2.96 -13.85
N ARG A 48 4.57 -3.44 -13.40
CA ARG A 48 3.30 -3.21 -14.09
C ARG A 48 2.97 -1.72 -14.21
N LEU A 49 3.28 -0.94 -13.17
CA LEU A 49 3.07 0.51 -13.15
C LEU A 49 4.12 1.30 -13.93
N GLY A 50 5.25 0.66 -14.26
CA GLY A 50 6.36 1.35 -14.92
C GLY A 50 7.09 2.34 -14.04
N ILE A 51 7.15 2.10 -12.72
CA ILE A 51 7.77 3.02 -11.76
C ILE A 51 8.71 2.25 -10.84
N SER A 52 9.83 2.89 -10.45
CA SER A 52 10.77 2.33 -9.51
C SER A 52 10.16 2.32 -8.10
N SER A 53 10.38 1.23 -7.34
CA SER A 53 9.94 1.15 -5.94
C SER A 53 10.49 2.28 -5.08
N ARG A 54 11.70 2.77 -5.35
CA ARG A 54 12.31 3.89 -4.62
C ARG A 54 11.55 5.20 -4.80
N ARG A 55 10.73 5.30 -5.82
CA ARG A 55 9.88 6.47 -6.09
C ARG A 55 8.46 6.30 -5.61
N CYS A 56 8.19 5.21 -4.91
CA CYS A 56 6.86 4.89 -4.36
C CYS A 56 6.82 5.13 -2.86
N ALA A 57 5.63 5.41 -2.36
CA ALA A 57 5.32 5.33 -0.94
C ALA A 57 4.35 4.17 -0.73
N LEU A 58 4.49 3.47 0.38
CA LEU A 58 3.52 2.46 0.81
C LEU A 58 2.92 2.89 2.14
N VAL A 59 1.60 2.82 2.22
CA VAL A 59 0.85 3.07 3.45
C VAL A 59 0.20 1.77 3.88
N GLY A 60 0.47 1.33 5.10
CA GLY A 60 -0.08 0.09 5.64
C GLY A 60 -0.30 0.17 7.14
N ASP A 61 -1.21 -0.65 7.65
CA ASP A 61 -1.56 -0.71 9.07
C ASP A 61 -1.08 -1.99 9.77
N ALA A 62 -0.33 -2.83 9.07
CA ALA A 62 0.27 -4.04 9.63
C ALA A 62 1.79 -4.00 9.45
N GLU A 63 2.52 -4.43 10.49
CA GLU A 63 3.99 -4.45 10.45
C GLU A 63 4.50 -5.33 9.30
N THR A 64 3.80 -6.39 8.96
CA THR A 64 4.16 -7.26 7.83
C THR A 64 4.12 -6.52 6.48
N ASP A 65 3.18 -5.57 6.31
CA ASP A 65 3.14 -4.73 5.11
C ASP A 65 4.36 -3.81 5.03
N LEU A 66 4.76 -3.25 6.17
CA LEU A 66 5.89 -2.33 6.22
C LEU A 66 7.22 -3.05 6.00
N GLN A 67 7.38 -4.26 6.57
CA GLN A 67 8.55 -5.09 6.31
C GLN A 67 8.64 -5.47 4.84
N MET A 68 7.54 -5.85 4.22
CA MET A 68 7.48 -6.13 2.79
C MET A 68 7.95 -4.93 1.97
N ALA A 69 7.52 -3.73 2.35
CA ALA A 69 7.91 -2.50 1.67
C ALA A 69 9.42 -2.22 1.79
N ILE A 70 9.98 -2.42 2.98
CA ILE A 70 11.42 -2.25 3.21
C ILE A 70 12.20 -3.25 2.35
N ASP A 71 11.78 -4.51 2.34
CA ASP A 71 12.45 -5.57 1.59
C ASP A 71 12.35 -5.35 0.07
N ALA A 72 11.36 -4.59 -0.39
CA ALA A 72 11.19 -4.22 -1.79
C ALA A 72 11.79 -2.84 -2.13
N ASP A 73 12.55 -2.23 -1.22
CA ASP A 73 13.19 -0.92 -1.42
C ASP A 73 12.20 0.22 -1.71
N ILE A 74 11.04 0.20 -1.08
CA ILE A 74 10.09 1.31 -1.17
C ILE A 74 10.72 2.58 -0.60
N GLY A 75 10.59 3.69 -1.31
CA GLY A 75 11.25 4.94 -0.95
C GLY A 75 10.71 5.61 0.29
N CYS A 76 9.42 5.43 0.60
CA CYS A 76 8.80 6.00 1.80
C CYS A 76 7.81 5.01 2.39
N VAL A 77 8.03 4.60 3.64
CA VAL A 77 7.21 3.61 4.34
C VAL A 77 6.42 4.29 5.44
N ILE A 78 5.09 4.31 5.29
CA ILE A 78 4.19 5.03 6.18
C ILE A 78 3.30 4.02 6.90
N GLY A 79 3.27 4.09 8.23
CA GLY A 79 2.36 3.29 9.05
C GLY A 79 1.06 4.05 9.31
N TYR A 80 -0.07 3.41 9.02
CA TYR A 80 -1.38 3.99 9.27
C TYR A 80 -1.94 3.45 10.59
N THR A 81 -2.27 4.36 11.51
CA THR A 81 -2.74 4.01 12.86
C THR A 81 -4.17 4.43 13.13
N GLY A 82 -4.83 5.07 12.15
CA GLY A 82 -6.21 5.54 12.30
C GLY A 82 -7.22 4.41 12.31
N GLY A 83 -8.35 4.65 12.95
CA GLY A 83 -9.45 3.69 12.98
C GLY A 83 -9.30 2.56 14.00
N TRP A 84 -8.19 2.49 14.73
CA TRP A 84 -7.94 1.47 15.74
C TRP A 84 -8.21 2.05 17.15
N SER A 85 -8.92 1.30 17.98
CA SER A 85 -9.11 1.68 19.40
C SER A 85 -7.78 1.62 20.18
N LEU A 86 -6.92 0.63 19.83
CA LEU A 86 -5.53 0.58 20.26
C LEU A 86 -4.68 0.66 18.98
N PRO A 87 -3.90 1.75 18.81
CA PRO A 87 -3.07 1.89 17.62
C PRO A 87 -2.08 0.71 17.48
N PRO A 88 -1.87 0.19 16.27
CA PRO A 88 -0.89 -0.87 16.05
C PRO A 88 0.53 -0.36 16.32
N ASP A 89 1.40 -1.28 16.78
CA ASP A 89 2.83 -1.01 16.89
C ASP A 89 3.47 -1.26 15.52
N LEU A 90 4.04 -0.21 14.93
CA LEU A 90 4.60 -0.24 13.58
C LEU A 90 6.06 0.25 13.60
N PRO A 91 6.99 -0.53 14.18
CA PRO A 91 8.38 -0.08 14.33
C PRO A 91 9.09 0.16 12.99
N SER A 92 8.64 -0.46 11.91
CA SER A 92 9.25 -0.27 10.59
C SER A 92 8.80 0.99 9.86
N ALA A 93 7.81 1.72 10.40
CA ALA A 93 7.34 2.96 9.77
C ALA A 93 8.36 4.07 9.89
N GLU A 94 8.65 4.75 8.78
CA GLU A 94 9.41 5.99 8.78
C GLU A 94 8.56 7.16 9.28
N HIS A 95 7.27 7.12 8.95
CA HIS A 95 6.26 8.10 9.37
C HIS A 95 5.02 7.39 9.83
N LEU A 96 4.32 7.96 10.82
CA LEU A 96 3.03 7.48 11.28
C LEU A 96 1.94 8.45 10.85
N LEU A 97 0.81 7.89 10.39
CA LEU A 97 -0.33 8.64 9.90
C LEU A 97 -1.57 8.12 10.61
N ASP A 98 -2.28 8.97 11.34
CA ASP A 98 -3.51 8.57 12.04
C ASP A 98 -4.78 9.03 11.33
N HIS A 99 -4.67 9.88 10.33
CA HIS A 99 -5.79 10.34 9.51
C HIS A 99 -5.30 10.71 8.12
N TRP A 100 -6.05 10.32 7.09
CA TRP A 100 -5.67 10.57 5.70
C TRP A 100 -5.54 12.05 5.36
N SER A 101 -6.23 12.93 6.07
CA SER A 101 -6.13 14.38 5.85
C SER A 101 -4.76 14.95 6.17
N ASP A 102 -3.95 14.23 6.95
CA ASP A 102 -2.59 14.65 7.29
C ASP A 102 -1.56 14.28 6.22
N LEU A 103 -1.99 13.56 5.17
CA LEU A 103 -1.15 13.19 4.05
C LEU A 103 -1.28 14.24 2.95
N GLU A 104 -0.16 14.87 2.60
CA GLU A 104 -0.09 15.84 1.51
C GLU A 104 0.90 15.38 0.45
N LEU A 105 0.57 15.63 -0.81
CA LEU A 105 1.47 15.43 -1.92
C LEU A 105 2.23 16.72 -2.20
N ASP A 106 3.56 16.60 -2.27
CA ASP A 106 4.40 17.74 -2.62
C ASP A 106 4.29 17.97 -4.13
N SER A 107 3.72 19.12 -4.51
CA SER A 107 3.50 19.48 -5.91
C SER A 107 4.76 19.95 -6.62
N ASP A 108 5.86 20.16 -5.90
CA ASP A 108 7.14 20.62 -6.45
C ASP A 108 8.05 19.48 -6.91
N THR A 109 7.59 18.23 -6.77
CA THR A 109 8.39 17.05 -7.15
C THR A 109 8.07 16.52 -8.54
#